data_720d3c58426102f77933ec0cbbe9e096
#
_entry.id   720d3c58426102f77933ec0cbbe9e096
#
_cell.length_a   1.000
_cell.length_b   1.000
_cell.length_c   1.000
_cell.angle_alpha   90.00
_cell.angle_beta   90.00
_cell.angle_gamma   90.00
#
_symmetry.space_group_name_H-M   'P 1'
#
loop_
_entity.id
_entity.type
_entity.pdbx_description
1 polymer ?
#
loop_
_entity_poly.entity_id
_entity_poly.type
_entity_poly.pdbx_seq_one_letter_code
_entity_poly.pdbx_strand_id
1 'polypeptide(L)'
;MVAITCNVGTPLLGKDSFQEVDITGIVMPITKHSFIVKDITTLADTVRRAFYIAKSGRPGPVLVDVTKDVTGAKYEYTACAPAEIIPKTDTIKDEDIATAVQMIKEAKRPFIFTGGGTIISEASREVTELAHRIDAPVCDSLMGKGGFSGE
;
A
#
# COMPACT_ATOMS: atom_id res chain seq x y z
N MET A 1 6.31 1.22 2.23
CA MET A 1 7.75 1.55 2.08
C MET A 1 8.04 1.86 0.62
N VAL A 2 8.84 2.90 0.33
CA VAL A 2 9.46 3.13 -0.98
C VAL A 2 10.97 2.95 -0.78
N ALA A 3 11.56 2.01 -1.51
CA ALA A 3 12.99 1.78 -1.53
C ALA A 3 13.59 2.47 -2.76
N ILE A 4 14.69 3.20 -2.58
CA ILE A 4 15.42 3.86 -3.66
C ILE A 4 16.79 3.22 -3.74
N THR A 5 17.12 2.68 -4.91
CA THR A 5 18.41 2.06 -5.23
C THR A 5 19.10 2.81 -6.36
N CYS A 6 20.39 2.55 -6.54
CA CYS A 6 21.16 3.13 -7.64
C CYS A 6 21.74 2.00 -8.49
N ASN A 7 21.79 2.24 -9.80
CA ASN A 7 22.34 1.32 -10.78
C ASN A 7 23.46 1.99 -11.58
N VAL A 8 24.13 1.22 -12.42
CA VAL A 8 25.11 1.74 -13.37
C VAL A 8 24.51 2.75 -14.34
N GLY A 9 25.34 3.51 -15.04
CA GLY A 9 24.85 4.45 -16.05
C GLY A 9 24.09 3.73 -17.18
N THR A 10 23.11 4.43 -17.77
CA THR A 10 22.23 3.89 -18.82
C THR A 10 22.99 3.16 -19.96
N PRO A 11 24.17 3.62 -20.45
CA PRO A 11 24.88 2.90 -21.51
C PRO A 11 25.45 1.52 -21.11
N LEU A 12 25.52 1.24 -19.81
CA LEU A 12 26.08 -0.01 -19.26
C LEU A 12 25.00 -1.01 -18.88
N LEU A 13 23.74 -0.61 -18.82
CA LEU A 13 22.64 -1.50 -18.46
C LEU A 13 22.50 -2.68 -19.44
N GLY A 14 22.35 -3.88 -18.90
CA GLY A 14 22.20 -5.12 -19.65
C GLY A 14 23.51 -5.64 -20.26
N LYS A 15 24.66 -5.16 -19.80
CA LYS A 15 25.99 -5.55 -20.31
C LYS A 15 26.83 -6.34 -19.32
N ASP A 16 26.24 -6.74 -18.19
CA ASP A 16 26.95 -7.45 -17.11
C ASP A 16 28.18 -6.64 -16.62
N SER A 17 27.99 -5.34 -16.49
CA SER A 17 29.04 -4.41 -16.10
C SER A 17 29.32 -4.48 -14.60
N PHE A 18 30.48 -3.99 -14.17
CA PHE A 18 30.85 -3.96 -12.75
C PHE A 18 29.80 -3.25 -11.89
N GLN A 19 29.32 -3.93 -10.84
CA GLN A 19 28.27 -3.48 -9.92
C GLN A 19 26.87 -3.32 -10.58
N GLU A 20 26.67 -3.87 -11.74
CA GLU A 20 25.34 -3.97 -12.32
C GLU A 20 24.55 -5.12 -11.68
N VAL A 21 23.27 -4.87 -11.39
CA VAL A 21 22.33 -5.90 -10.97
C VAL A 21 20.92 -5.56 -11.47
N ASP A 22 20.18 -6.56 -11.94
CA ASP A 22 18.75 -6.40 -12.23
C ASP A 22 17.94 -6.46 -10.93
N ILE A 23 18.06 -5.39 -10.12
CA ILE A 23 17.34 -5.30 -8.86
C ILE A 23 15.82 -5.28 -9.07
N THR A 24 15.34 -4.74 -10.19
CA THR A 24 13.90 -4.71 -10.51
C THR A 24 13.33 -6.11 -10.70
N GLY A 25 14.08 -6.99 -11.39
CA GLY A 25 13.73 -8.40 -11.54
C GLY A 25 13.77 -9.15 -10.21
N ILE A 26 14.81 -8.93 -9.40
CA ILE A 26 14.97 -9.59 -8.10
C ILE A 26 13.81 -9.27 -7.15
N VAL A 27 13.35 -8.03 -7.10
CA VAL A 27 12.32 -7.60 -6.14
C VAL A 27 10.89 -7.75 -6.67
N MET A 28 10.70 -8.10 -7.93
CA MET A 28 9.39 -8.23 -8.56
C MET A 28 8.40 -9.08 -7.73
N PRO A 29 8.78 -10.25 -7.19
CA PRO A 29 7.84 -11.10 -6.46
C PRO A 29 7.48 -10.56 -5.07
N ILE A 30 8.19 -9.58 -4.53
CA ILE A 30 8.01 -9.05 -3.17
C ILE A 30 7.60 -7.58 -3.13
N THR A 31 7.41 -6.93 -4.28
CA THR A 31 7.00 -5.53 -4.38
C THR A 31 5.67 -5.38 -5.11
N LYS A 32 4.95 -4.30 -4.81
CA LYS A 32 3.75 -3.93 -5.60
C LYS A 32 4.11 -3.44 -6.99
N HIS A 33 5.23 -2.75 -7.10
CA HIS A 33 5.76 -2.24 -8.36
C HIS A 33 7.23 -1.91 -8.23
N SER A 34 7.95 -1.95 -9.35
CA SER A 34 9.34 -1.51 -9.46
C SER A 34 9.50 -0.59 -10.67
N PHE A 35 10.31 0.45 -10.50
CA PHE A 35 10.66 1.40 -11.55
C PHE A 35 12.16 1.39 -11.76
N ILE A 36 12.58 1.63 -13.01
CA ILE A 36 13.94 2.04 -13.34
C ILE A 36 13.90 3.42 -13.99
N VAL A 37 14.62 4.40 -13.41
CA VAL A 37 14.67 5.78 -13.89
C VAL A 37 15.94 5.97 -14.69
N LYS A 38 15.80 6.24 -15.98
CA LYS A 38 16.88 6.45 -16.96
C LYS A 38 16.94 7.89 -17.49
N ASP A 39 16.00 8.73 -17.09
CA ASP A 39 15.87 10.12 -17.51
C ASP A 39 15.53 10.99 -16.30
N ILE A 40 16.34 12.02 -16.06
CA ILE A 40 16.16 12.95 -14.93
C ILE A 40 14.80 13.66 -14.97
N THR A 41 14.26 13.92 -16.16
CA THR A 41 12.97 14.60 -16.32
C THR A 41 11.80 13.79 -15.73
N THR A 42 11.94 12.46 -15.65
CA THR A 42 10.91 11.55 -15.15
C THR A 42 11.06 11.23 -13.67
N LEU A 43 12.20 11.59 -13.04
CA LEU A 43 12.52 11.18 -11.66
C LEU A 43 11.45 11.62 -10.66
N ALA A 44 11.08 12.89 -10.67
CA ALA A 44 10.14 13.46 -9.71
C ALA A 44 8.74 12.82 -9.82
N ASP A 45 8.26 12.61 -11.05
CA ASP A 45 6.97 11.93 -11.28
C ASP A 45 7.02 10.47 -10.88
N THR A 46 8.11 9.78 -11.18
CA THR A 46 8.30 8.39 -10.78
C THR A 46 8.27 8.24 -9.26
N VAL A 47 8.95 9.12 -8.54
CA VAL A 47 8.92 9.10 -7.06
C VAL A 47 7.51 9.36 -6.53
N ARG A 48 6.78 10.35 -7.06
CA ARG A 48 5.38 10.59 -6.68
C ARG A 48 4.50 9.37 -6.92
N ARG A 49 4.62 8.76 -8.10
CA ARG A 49 3.88 7.53 -8.45
C ARG A 49 4.23 6.36 -7.52
N ALA A 50 5.50 6.22 -7.16
CA ALA A 50 5.96 5.18 -6.24
C ALA A 50 5.28 5.31 -4.87
N PHE A 51 5.20 6.52 -4.31
CA PHE A 51 4.48 6.78 -3.05
C PHE A 51 2.98 6.55 -3.18
N TYR A 52 2.37 6.99 -4.29
CA TYR A 52 0.96 6.74 -4.55
C TYR A 52 0.66 5.23 -4.59
N ILE A 53 1.43 4.46 -5.36
CA ILE A 53 1.25 3.00 -5.47
C ILE A 53 1.49 2.32 -4.12
N ALA A 54 2.53 2.72 -3.39
CA ALA A 54 2.86 2.14 -2.09
C ALA A 54 1.71 2.28 -1.08
N LYS A 55 0.98 3.38 -1.12
CA LYS A 55 -0.12 3.71 -0.19
C LYS A 55 -1.49 3.27 -0.68
N SER A 56 -1.74 3.21 -2.01
CA SER A 56 -3.06 2.91 -2.60
C SER A 56 -3.50 1.48 -2.32
N GLY A 57 -4.81 1.26 -2.13
CA GLY A 57 -5.39 -0.05 -1.84
C GLY A 57 -4.70 -0.72 -0.65
N ARG A 58 -4.35 -2.01 -0.76
CA ARG A 58 -3.51 -2.67 0.26
C ARG A 58 -2.09 -2.09 0.19
N PRO A 59 -1.59 -1.40 1.22
CA PRO A 59 -0.25 -0.84 1.22
C PRO A 59 0.83 -1.91 1.04
N GLY A 60 1.91 -1.56 0.33
CA GLY A 60 3.00 -2.49 0.09
C GLY A 60 4.25 -1.78 -0.45
N PRO A 61 5.39 -2.48 -0.52
CA PRO A 61 6.66 -1.90 -0.94
C PRO A 61 6.70 -1.59 -2.44
N VAL A 62 7.40 -0.53 -2.80
CA VAL A 62 7.72 -0.14 -4.18
C VAL A 62 9.20 0.18 -4.28
N LEU A 63 9.84 -0.25 -5.36
CA LEU A 63 11.23 0.07 -5.67
C LEU A 63 11.32 1.17 -6.72
N VAL A 64 12.28 2.07 -6.55
CA VAL A 64 12.72 3.03 -7.57
C VAL A 64 14.23 2.88 -7.73
N ASP A 65 14.66 2.28 -8.83
CA ASP A 65 16.06 2.15 -9.20
C ASP A 65 16.48 3.30 -10.09
N VAL A 66 17.55 4.01 -9.74
CA VAL A 66 17.98 5.23 -10.43
C VAL A 66 19.36 5.03 -11.02
N THR A 67 19.52 5.28 -12.33
CA THR A 67 20.83 5.12 -12.96
C THR A 67 21.79 6.22 -12.56
N LYS A 68 23.11 5.92 -12.58
CA LYS A 68 24.19 6.83 -12.16
C LYS A 68 24.20 8.16 -12.92
N ASP A 69 23.90 8.15 -14.21
CA ASP A 69 23.80 9.34 -15.04
C ASP A 69 22.66 10.26 -14.59
N VAL A 70 21.52 9.71 -14.19
CA VAL A 70 20.40 10.46 -13.62
C VAL A 70 20.78 11.07 -12.27
N THR A 71 21.47 10.32 -11.39
CA THR A 71 21.88 10.87 -10.08
C THR A 71 22.91 12.01 -10.19
N GLY A 72 23.72 12.04 -11.28
CA GLY A 72 24.67 13.09 -11.55
C GLY A 72 24.13 14.26 -12.35
N ALA A 73 22.94 14.15 -12.92
CA ALA A 73 22.35 15.17 -13.78
C ALA A 73 21.80 16.37 -12.99
N LYS A 74 21.73 17.52 -13.62
CA LYS A 74 21.05 18.71 -13.09
C LYS A 74 19.77 18.93 -13.88
N TYR A 75 18.70 19.21 -13.17
CA TYR A 75 17.39 19.45 -13.76
C TYR A 75 16.64 20.53 -12.98
N GLU A 76 15.95 21.41 -13.69
CA GLU A 76 15.14 22.45 -13.07
C GLU A 76 13.81 21.84 -12.60
N TYR A 77 13.62 21.78 -11.28
CA TYR A 77 12.48 21.12 -10.66
C TYR A 77 11.42 22.13 -10.22
N THR A 78 10.20 21.93 -10.67
CA THR A 78 9.02 22.65 -10.16
C THR A 78 8.28 21.76 -9.17
N ALA A 79 8.12 22.25 -7.94
CA ALA A 79 7.41 21.51 -6.90
C ALA A 79 5.94 21.30 -7.30
N CYS A 80 5.46 20.07 -7.10
CA CYS A 80 4.08 19.67 -7.36
C CYS A 80 3.55 18.89 -6.16
N ALA A 81 2.29 19.11 -5.80
CA ALA A 81 1.66 18.39 -4.71
C ALA A 81 1.58 16.88 -5.00
N PRO A 82 1.67 16.01 -3.98
CA PRO A 82 1.40 14.59 -4.13
C PRO A 82 -0.04 14.36 -4.62
N ALA A 83 -0.25 13.28 -5.39
CA ALA A 83 -1.60 12.86 -5.73
C ALA A 83 -2.34 12.39 -4.46
N GLU A 84 -3.58 12.84 -4.32
CA GLU A 84 -4.45 12.41 -3.24
C GLU A 84 -4.84 10.94 -3.40
N ILE A 85 -4.84 10.20 -2.30
CA ILE A 85 -5.29 8.81 -2.27
C ILE A 85 -6.73 8.81 -1.81
N ILE A 86 -7.64 8.64 -2.76
CA ILE A 86 -9.07 8.55 -2.49
C ILE A 86 -9.41 7.09 -2.16
N PRO A 87 -9.97 6.79 -0.97
CA PRO A 87 -10.46 5.46 -0.65
C PRO A 87 -11.54 5.04 -1.65
N LYS A 88 -11.47 3.80 -2.15
CA LYS A 88 -12.50 3.26 -3.03
C LYS A 88 -13.70 2.79 -2.19
N THR A 89 -14.60 3.70 -1.89
CA THR A 89 -15.86 3.42 -1.17
C THR A 89 -17.09 3.38 -2.09
N ASP A 90 -16.91 3.69 -3.36
CA ASP A 90 -17.93 3.72 -4.41
C ASP A 90 -18.55 2.34 -4.74
N THR A 91 -17.91 1.27 -4.27
CA THR A 91 -18.43 -0.11 -4.39
C THR A 91 -19.34 -0.53 -3.25
N ILE A 92 -19.45 0.28 -2.18
CA ILE A 92 -20.32 -0.01 -1.03
C ILE A 92 -21.74 0.46 -1.37
N LYS A 93 -22.68 -0.48 -1.38
CA LYS A 93 -24.09 -0.20 -1.67
C LYS A 93 -24.92 -0.29 -0.40
N ASP A 94 -25.92 0.57 -0.27
CA ASP A 94 -26.85 0.54 0.88
C ASP A 94 -27.60 -0.79 0.99
N GLU A 95 -27.86 -1.45 -0.13
CA GLU A 95 -28.49 -2.77 -0.18
C GLU A 95 -27.62 -3.85 0.45
N ASP A 96 -26.29 -3.79 0.22
CA ASP A 96 -25.34 -4.74 0.82
C ASP A 96 -25.26 -4.52 2.34
N ILE A 97 -25.28 -3.27 2.78
CA ILE A 97 -25.32 -2.90 4.19
C ILE A 97 -26.63 -3.41 4.84
N ALA A 98 -27.77 -3.18 4.19
CA ALA A 98 -29.06 -3.64 4.68
C ALA A 98 -29.08 -5.18 4.82
N THR A 99 -28.54 -5.89 3.84
CA THR A 99 -28.40 -7.34 3.86
C THR A 99 -27.54 -7.82 5.03
N ALA A 100 -26.38 -7.20 5.23
CA ALA A 100 -25.48 -7.51 6.33
C ALA A 100 -26.16 -7.27 7.70
N VAL A 101 -26.86 -6.15 7.87
CA VAL A 101 -27.64 -5.84 9.07
C VAL A 101 -28.72 -6.90 9.33
N GLN A 102 -29.42 -7.35 8.31
CA GLN A 102 -30.43 -8.38 8.45
C GLN A 102 -29.82 -9.72 8.89
N MET A 103 -28.71 -10.13 8.26
CA MET A 103 -27.99 -11.34 8.65
C MET A 103 -27.52 -11.29 10.12
N ILE A 104 -27.03 -10.13 10.57
CA ILE A 104 -26.63 -9.94 11.98
C ILE A 104 -27.82 -10.05 12.92
N LYS A 105 -28.98 -9.46 12.57
CA LYS A 105 -30.20 -9.53 13.39
C LYS A 105 -30.76 -10.95 13.51
N GLU A 106 -30.58 -11.77 12.49
CA GLU A 106 -31.05 -13.18 12.47
C GLU A 106 -30.06 -14.14 13.14
N ALA A 107 -28.81 -13.71 13.35
CA ALA A 107 -27.77 -14.52 13.96
C ALA A 107 -28.08 -14.80 15.43
N LYS A 108 -28.10 -16.07 15.81
CA LYS A 108 -28.30 -16.51 17.22
C LYS A 108 -27.01 -16.41 18.04
N ARG A 109 -25.87 -16.51 17.41
CA ARG A 109 -24.56 -16.52 18.04
C ARG A 109 -23.57 -15.77 17.13
N PRO A 110 -23.65 -14.43 17.08
CA PRO A 110 -22.73 -13.65 16.26
C PRO A 110 -21.30 -13.78 16.81
N PHE A 111 -20.33 -13.76 15.92
CA PHE A 111 -18.91 -13.80 16.25
C PHE A 111 -18.17 -12.89 15.29
N ILE A 112 -17.25 -12.06 15.79
CA ILE A 112 -16.46 -11.15 14.98
C ILE A 112 -15.03 -11.67 14.88
N PHE A 113 -14.52 -11.80 13.65
CA PHE A 113 -13.13 -12.14 13.38
C PHE A 113 -12.48 -10.97 12.64
N THR A 114 -11.52 -10.28 13.29
CA THR A 114 -10.87 -9.09 12.72
C THR A 114 -9.52 -9.42 12.10
N GLY A 115 -9.19 -8.69 11.05
CA GLY A 115 -7.94 -8.83 10.32
C GLY A 115 -7.18 -7.51 10.20
N GLY A 116 -6.05 -7.54 9.48
CA GLY A 116 -5.22 -6.36 9.23
C GLY A 116 -5.96 -5.21 8.52
N GLY A 117 -7.08 -5.50 7.85
CA GLY A 117 -7.94 -4.48 7.25
C GLY A 117 -8.52 -3.51 8.28
N THR A 118 -8.91 -3.99 9.48
CA THR A 118 -9.40 -3.15 10.58
C THR A 118 -8.36 -2.13 11.02
N ILE A 119 -7.08 -2.54 11.11
CA ILE A 119 -5.97 -1.65 11.47
C ILE A 119 -5.72 -0.64 10.36
N ILE A 120 -5.64 -1.10 9.10
CA ILE A 120 -5.31 -0.26 7.93
C ILE A 120 -6.39 0.80 7.68
N SER A 121 -7.66 0.47 7.94
CA SER A 121 -8.79 1.39 7.79
C SER A 121 -9.06 2.24 9.04
N GLU A 122 -8.26 2.06 10.11
CA GLU A 122 -8.44 2.75 11.40
C GLU A 122 -9.83 2.55 12.02
N ALA A 123 -10.47 1.39 11.73
CA ALA A 123 -11.85 1.07 12.11
C ALA A 123 -11.97 0.35 13.47
N SER A 124 -10.95 0.40 14.32
CA SER A 124 -10.92 -0.31 15.60
C SER A 124 -12.04 0.14 16.55
N ARG A 125 -12.35 1.43 16.55
CA ARG A 125 -13.43 2.00 17.35
C ARG A 125 -14.81 1.50 16.90
N GLU A 126 -15.05 1.51 15.59
CA GLU A 126 -16.32 1.08 14.99
C GLU A 126 -16.53 -0.43 15.21
N VAL A 127 -15.46 -1.23 15.11
CA VAL A 127 -15.53 -2.67 15.43
C VAL A 127 -15.87 -2.88 16.90
N THR A 128 -15.26 -2.12 17.80
CA THR A 128 -15.55 -2.21 19.24
C THR A 128 -17.02 -1.84 19.53
N GLU A 129 -17.50 -0.77 18.94
CA GLU A 129 -18.90 -0.35 19.09
C GLU A 129 -19.87 -1.38 18.54
N LEU A 130 -19.57 -1.98 17.37
CA LEU A 130 -20.39 -3.03 16.79
C LEU A 130 -20.43 -4.25 17.70
N ALA A 131 -19.28 -4.70 18.22
CA ALA A 131 -19.19 -5.86 19.09
C ALA A 131 -20.06 -5.71 20.33
N HIS A 132 -20.02 -4.54 20.98
CA HIS A 132 -20.87 -4.25 22.13
C HIS A 132 -22.36 -4.20 21.78
N ARG A 133 -22.72 -3.63 20.60
CA ARG A 133 -24.13 -3.53 20.17
C ARG A 133 -24.78 -4.88 19.92
N ILE A 134 -24.03 -5.84 19.43
CA ILE A 134 -24.56 -7.17 19.05
C ILE A 134 -24.17 -8.26 20.06
N ASP A 135 -23.51 -7.88 21.17
CA ASP A 135 -23.01 -8.79 22.21
C ASP A 135 -22.20 -9.96 21.62
N ALA A 136 -21.26 -9.63 20.72
CA ALA A 136 -20.47 -10.62 20.01
C ALA A 136 -19.04 -10.71 20.53
N PRO A 137 -18.52 -11.90 20.82
CA PRO A 137 -17.10 -12.08 21.08
C PRO A 137 -16.28 -11.75 19.85
N VAL A 138 -15.08 -11.20 20.08
CA VAL A 138 -14.14 -10.80 19.03
C VAL A 138 -12.86 -11.63 19.12
N CYS A 139 -12.33 -12.02 17.98
CA CYS A 139 -11.02 -12.65 17.86
C CYS A 139 -10.23 -11.97 16.73
N ASP A 140 -8.95 -11.80 16.95
CA ASP A 140 -8.03 -11.18 15.98
C ASP A 140 -7.23 -12.25 15.25
N SER A 141 -7.01 -12.02 13.94
CA SER A 141 -5.93 -12.67 13.23
C SER A 141 -4.58 -12.08 13.68
N LEU A 142 -3.46 -12.73 13.31
CA LEU A 142 -2.13 -12.21 13.61
C LEU A 142 -1.97 -10.75 13.16
N MET A 143 -2.43 -10.42 11.95
CA MET A 143 -2.36 -9.06 11.37
C MET A 143 -3.46 -8.12 11.89
N GLY A 144 -4.47 -8.63 12.56
CA GLY A 144 -5.53 -7.87 13.21
C GLY A 144 -5.25 -7.52 14.66
N LYS A 145 -4.15 -8.05 15.23
CA LYS A 145 -3.81 -7.83 16.63
C LYS A 145 -3.73 -6.37 17.01
N GLY A 146 -4.51 -5.97 18.02
CA GLY A 146 -4.68 -4.58 18.39
C GLY A 146 -5.83 -3.86 17.66
N GLY A 147 -6.56 -4.55 16.77
CA GLY A 147 -7.76 -4.00 16.11
C GLY A 147 -8.99 -3.96 17.00
N PHE A 148 -8.95 -4.65 18.13
CA PHE A 148 -9.99 -4.64 19.16
C PHE A 148 -9.32 -4.48 20.53
N SER A 149 -9.90 -3.64 21.42
CA SER A 149 -9.41 -3.47 22.78
C SER A 149 -9.69 -4.72 23.60
N GLY A 150 -8.74 -5.15 24.41
CA GLY A 150 -8.90 -6.25 25.36
C GLY A 150 -9.41 -5.79 26.74
N GLU A 151 -9.79 -4.51 26.89
CA GLU A 151 -10.31 -3.90 28.12
C GLU A 151 -11.82 -3.93 28.17
#